data_972264ba7f9c3bf5c69c6a0f1fdcaef4
#
_entry.id   972264ba7f9c3bf5c69c6a0f1fdcaef4
#
_cell.length_a   1.000
_cell.length_b   1.000
_cell.length_c   1.000
_cell.angle_alpha   90.00
_cell.angle_beta   90.00
_cell.angle_gamma   90.00
#
_symmetry.space_group_name_H-M   'P 1'
#
loop_
_entity.id
_entity.type
_entity.pdbx_description
1 polymer ?
#
loop_
_entity_poly.entity_id
_entity_poly.type
_entity_poly.pdbx_seq_one_letter_code
_entity_poly.pdbx_strand_id
1 'polypeptide(L)'
;MVVNGFDRVSAPAVHDFDAYQGYNFPEDQGVPDHYDINFTGMQFDFNKKSSYRDNDAPGHGASYADFETKIIPGNTSDFIYVHGEAVKESGWSFASCSDEAVEKGLIALENYDMVDWILGEERYMPNADSMQVIGKTDQYKTITLVLRTIIAGYLNDGGKMFISGAYVGTDLNENKLPVDPDVLFSKKVLKMDWVTNHAVRQGEVFSADSSFLPVNCKMVFNTGYHPSVYTVEAPDAINPIHGSRTLLRYLENNFSAGIGYKGKYGLIVTGFPFETIISGLERIKFMKAVLNYLSF
;
A
#
# COMPACT_ATOMS: atom_id res chain seq x y z
N MET A 1 -11.71 -4.76 10.90
CA MET A 1 -11.42 -3.33 10.69
C MET A 1 -10.71 -3.18 9.36
N VAL A 2 -11.14 -2.28 8.50
CA VAL A 2 -10.43 -1.86 7.29
C VAL A 2 -9.78 -0.51 7.61
N VAL A 3 -8.45 -0.43 7.49
CA VAL A 3 -7.68 0.79 7.75
C VAL A 3 -7.17 1.32 6.42
N ASN A 4 -7.54 2.56 6.10
CA ASN A 4 -7.01 3.26 4.94
C ASN A 4 -5.69 3.95 5.33
N GLY A 5 -4.58 3.40 4.88
CA GLY A 5 -3.25 3.99 4.95
C GLY A 5 -2.72 4.35 3.56
N PHE A 6 -3.60 4.42 2.56
CA PHE A 6 -3.31 4.93 1.23
C PHE A 6 -4.07 6.24 1.04
N ASP A 7 -3.53 7.30 1.53
CA ASP A 7 -4.16 8.62 1.59
C ASP A 7 -3.36 9.72 0.88
N ARG A 8 -2.21 9.37 0.31
CA ARG A 8 -1.36 10.28 -0.45
C ARG A 8 -1.06 9.74 -1.83
N VAL A 9 -0.91 10.62 -2.80
CA VAL A 9 -0.36 10.26 -4.10
C VAL A 9 1.08 9.78 -3.91
N SER A 10 1.38 8.60 -4.39
CA SER A 10 2.74 8.08 -4.42
C SER A 10 3.60 8.93 -5.35
N ALA A 11 4.67 9.47 -4.84
CA ALA A 11 5.62 10.26 -5.62
C ALA A 11 7.05 9.91 -5.25
N PRO A 12 7.49 8.74 -5.66
CA PRO A 12 8.78 8.21 -5.23
C PRO A 12 9.98 8.98 -5.78
N ALA A 13 9.85 9.55 -6.96
CA ALA A 13 10.91 10.29 -7.60
C ALA A 13 10.56 11.78 -7.62
N VAL A 14 11.14 12.52 -6.73
CA VAL A 14 11.00 13.97 -6.67
C VAL A 14 12.18 14.63 -7.35
N HIS A 15 11.90 15.53 -8.28
CA HIS A 15 12.89 16.46 -8.78
C HIS A 15 13.13 17.57 -7.73
N ASP A 16 14.36 17.74 -7.33
CA ASP A 16 14.80 18.80 -6.43
C ASP A 16 16.02 19.50 -7.04
N PHE A 17 15.76 20.35 -8.01
CA PHE A 17 16.80 21.12 -8.71
C PHE A 17 16.53 22.62 -8.51
N ASP A 18 17.31 23.26 -7.68
CA ASP A 18 17.26 24.73 -7.44
C ASP A 18 15.83 25.26 -7.23
N ALA A 19 15.28 25.91 -8.27
CA ALA A 19 13.93 26.48 -8.25
C ALA A 19 12.85 25.52 -8.77
N TYR A 20 13.23 24.37 -9.30
CA TYR A 20 12.31 23.39 -9.86
C TYR A 20 12.15 22.22 -8.89
N GLN A 21 10.95 22.02 -8.43
CA GLN A 21 10.57 20.87 -7.60
C GLN A 21 9.32 20.25 -8.16
N GLY A 22 9.26 18.91 -8.17
CA GLY A 22 8.10 18.21 -8.67
C GLY A 22 8.33 16.70 -8.72
N TYR A 23 7.38 15.99 -9.28
CA TYR A 23 7.46 14.53 -9.44
C TYR A 23 8.21 14.14 -10.72
N ASN A 24 9.01 13.09 -10.64
CA ASN A 24 9.64 12.46 -11.78
C ASN A 24 8.77 11.31 -12.33
N PHE A 25 7.69 11.65 -13.00
CA PHE A 25 6.78 10.67 -13.57
C PHE A 25 7.39 9.67 -14.57
N PRO A 26 8.46 9.99 -15.32
CA PRO A 26 9.12 8.97 -16.12
C PRO A 26 9.75 7.84 -15.33
N GLU A 27 10.16 8.08 -14.09
CA GLU A 27 10.73 7.03 -13.21
C GLU A 27 9.67 6.34 -12.37
N ASP A 28 8.67 7.09 -11.94
CA ASP A 28 7.55 6.53 -11.19
C ASP A 28 6.32 7.42 -11.40
N GLN A 29 5.29 6.84 -11.98
CA GLN A 29 4.06 7.58 -12.29
C GLN A 29 3.15 7.74 -11.08
N GLY A 30 3.42 7.01 -10.00
CA GLY A 30 2.55 7.01 -8.84
C GLY A 30 1.17 6.46 -9.14
N VAL A 31 0.15 6.99 -8.48
CA VAL A 31 -1.26 6.67 -8.77
C VAL A 31 -1.74 7.50 -9.96
N PRO A 32 -1.97 6.90 -11.13
CA PRO A 32 -2.41 7.65 -12.30
C PRO A 32 -3.87 8.05 -12.16
N ASP A 33 -4.15 9.31 -12.46
CA ASP A 33 -5.49 9.90 -12.48
C ASP A 33 -6.02 10.12 -13.88
N HIS A 34 -5.86 9.15 -14.75
CA HIS A 34 -6.20 9.25 -16.19
C HIS A 34 -7.64 9.65 -16.50
N TYR A 35 -8.51 9.47 -15.54
CA TYR A 35 -9.93 9.70 -15.73
C TYR A 35 -10.35 11.11 -15.47
N ASP A 36 -9.62 11.79 -14.65
CA ASP A 36 -9.90 13.18 -14.36
C ASP A 36 -8.88 14.06 -15.07
N ILE A 37 -9.19 14.45 -16.29
CA ILE A 37 -8.30 15.28 -17.07
C ILE A 37 -8.01 16.64 -16.43
N ASN A 38 -8.83 17.08 -15.49
CA ASN A 38 -8.61 18.31 -14.75
C ASN A 38 -7.50 18.14 -13.71
N PHE A 39 -7.23 16.90 -13.32
CA PHE A 39 -6.22 16.58 -12.32
C PHE A 39 -5.04 15.79 -12.88
N THR A 40 -5.18 15.28 -14.11
CA THR A 40 -4.21 14.38 -14.73
C THR A 40 -2.86 15.03 -14.92
N GLY A 41 -1.82 14.37 -14.39
CA GLY A 41 -0.43 14.71 -14.65
C GLY A 41 -0.02 16.14 -14.29
N MET A 42 -0.82 16.81 -13.50
CA MET A 42 -0.66 18.24 -13.23
C MET A 42 -0.06 18.54 -11.86
N GLN A 43 0.30 17.51 -11.12
CA GLN A 43 0.79 17.61 -9.74
C GLN A 43 2.30 17.59 -9.66
N PHE A 44 2.97 18.38 -10.48
CA PHE A 44 4.43 18.36 -10.51
C PHE A 44 5.08 19.34 -9.58
N ASP A 45 4.37 20.40 -9.21
CA ASP A 45 4.96 21.53 -8.54
C ASP A 45 4.59 21.56 -7.07
N PHE A 46 5.54 21.14 -6.25
CA PHE A 46 5.46 21.24 -4.79
C PHE A 46 6.09 22.50 -4.23
N ASN A 47 6.60 23.38 -5.07
CA ASN A 47 7.14 24.64 -4.60
C ASN A 47 6.04 25.52 -4.01
N LYS A 48 6.07 25.73 -2.70
CA LYS A 48 5.10 26.57 -1.98
C LYS A 48 4.98 27.99 -2.52
N LYS A 49 5.98 28.46 -3.24
CA LYS A 49 6.03 29.81 -3.84
C LYS A 49 5.53 29.82 -5.28
N SER A 50 5.24 28.66 -5.85
CA SER A 50 4.72 28.59 -7.21
C SER A 50 3.32 29.20 -7.29
N SER A 51 3.11 30.02 -8.31
CA SER A 51 1.78 30.55 -8.62
C SER A 51 0.78 29.50 -9.12
N TYR A 52 1.27 28.32 -9.48
CA TYR A 52 0.45 27.19 -9.93
C TYR A 52 -0.04 26.30 -8.79
N ARG A 53 0.45 26.54 -7.58
CA ARG A 53 0.03 25.84 -6.41
C ARG A 53 -1.27 26.41 -5.87
N ASP A 54 -2.36 26.08 -6.53
CA ASP A 54 -3.69 26.55 -6.20
C ASP A 54 -4.66 25.36 -6.18
N ASN A 55 -5.19 25.06 -4.99
CA ASN A 55 -6.11 23.95 -4.81
C ASN A 55 -7.51 24.22 -5.40
N ASP A 56 -7.83 25.49 -5.68
CA ASP A 56 -9.10 25.86 -6.30
C ASP A 56 -9.06 25.73 -7.83
N ALA A 57 -7.86 25.58 -8.39
CA ALA A 57 -7.64 25.45 -9.81
C ALA A 57 -6.91 24.14 -10.13
N PRO A 58 -7.63 23.02 -10.30
CA PRO A 58 -7.02 21.78 -10.76
C PRO A 58 -6.34 22.00 -12.09
N GLY A 59 -5.18 21.41 -12.26
CA GLY A 59 -4.40 21.55 -13.45
C GLY A 59 -2.93 21.63 -13.15
N HIS A 60 -2.15 22.06 -14.14
CA HIS A 60 -0.70 22.10 -14.05
C HIS A 60 -0.22 22.89 -12.83
N GLY A 61 0.61 22.26 -12.03
CA GLY A 61 1.20 22.84 -10.85
C GLY A 61 0.27 23.03 -9.65
N ALA A 62 -0.99 22.63 -9.75
CA ALA A 62 -1.89 22.66 -8.61
C ALA A 62 -1.35 21.80 -7.47
N SER A 63 -1.56 22.25 -6.25
CA SER A 63 -1.24 21.46 -5.07
C SER A 63 -2.36 20.47 -4.78
N TYR A 64 -2.20 19.24 -5.20
CA TYR A 64 -3.19 18.20 -4.98
C TYR A 64 -3.09 17.54 -3.60
N ALA A 65 -2.15 17.94 -2.79
CA ALA A 65 -2.04 17.48 -1.42
C ALA A 65 -3.36 17.63 -0.63
N ASP A 66 -4.10 18.71 -0.88
CA ASP A 66 -5.40 18.91 -0.25
C ASP A 66 -6.51 18.01 -0.81
N PHE A 67 -6.27 17.36 -1.93
CA PHE A 67 -7.22 16.42 -2.54
C PHE A 67 -6.95 14.97 -2.18
N GLU A 68 -5.85 14.66 -1.53
CA GLU A 68 -5.51 13.29 -1.11
C GLU A 68 -6.57 12.66 -0.22
N THR A 69 -7.25 13.46 0.58
CA THR A 69 -8.36 13.02 1.45
C THR A 69 -9.74 13.17 0.83
N LYS A 70 -9.83 13.64 -0.42
CA LYS A 70 -11.09 13.83 -1.13
C LYS A 70 -11.28 12.74 -2.17
N ILE A 71 -12.51 12.29 -2.35
CA ILE A 71 -12.86 11.37 -3.43
C ILE A 71 -12.88 12.18 -4.72
N ILE A 72 -11.90 11.96 -5.57
CA ILE A 72 -11.74 12.59 -6.89
C ILE A 72 -11.59 11.48 -7.92
N PRO A 73 -12.37 11.49 -9.02
CA PRO A 73 -12.19 10.50 -10.07
C PRO A 73 -10.74 10.44 -10.57
N GLY A 74 -10.16 9.27 -10.56
CA GLY A 74 -8.79 9.02 -11.00
C GLY A 74 -7.70 9.40 -9.99
N ASN A 75 -7.97 10.26 -9.04
CA ASN A 75 -7.04 10.68 -7.99
C ASN A 75 -7.65 10.43 -6.61
N THR A 76 -8.14 9.24 -6.39
CA THR A 76 -8.67 8.83 -5.10
C THR A 76 -7.79 7.74 -4.51
N SER A 77 -7.48 7.87 -3.25
CA SER A 77 -6.85 6.84 -2.42
C SER A 77 -7.84 6.14 -1.50
N ASP A 78 -9.15 6.40 -1.68
CA ASP A 78 -10.21 5.76 -0.91
C ASP A 78 -10.65 4.43 -1.56
N PHE A 79 -9.97 3.36 -1.20
CA PHE A 79 -10.32 2.01 -1.64
C PHE A 79 -11.03 1.17 -0.55
N ILE A 80 -11.47 1.81 0.53
CA ILE A 80 -12.24 1.14 1.61
C ILE A 80 -13.48 0.43 1.06
N TYR A 81 -14.15 1.04 0.07
CA TYR A 81 -15.32 0.42 -0.56
C TYR A 81 -14.97 -0.92 -1.21
N VAL A 82 -13.86 -0.99 -1.96
CA VAL A 82 -13.44 -2.20 -2.69
C VAL A 82 -13.08 -3.33 -1.72
N HIS A 83 -12.34 -3.02 -0.67
CA HIS A 83 -12.00 -3.97 0.39
C HIS A 83 -13.24 -4.38 1.18
N GLY A 84 -14.03 -3.42 1.63
CA GLY A 84 -15.22 -3.64 2.43
C GLY A 84 -16.30 -4.45 1.68
N GLU A 85 -16.50 -4.22 0.39
CA GLU A 85 -17.38 -5.04 -0.44
C GLU A 85 -16.91 -6.51 -0.45
N ALA A 86 -15.61 -6.75 -0.64
CA ALA A 86 -15.07 -8.11 -0.65
C ALA A 86 -15.17 -8.79 0.74
N VAL A 87 -14.99 -8.04 1.83
CA VAL A 87 -15.21 -8.53 3.20
C VAL A 87 -16.68 -8.90 3.41
N LYS A 88 -17.61 -8.02 3.03
CA LYS A 88 -19.05 -8.23 3.16
C LYS A 88 -19.53 -9.44 2.36
N GLU A 89 -19.12 -9.54 1.09
CA GLU A 89 -19.47 -10.67 0.22
C GLU A 89 -18.84 -11.99 0.71
N SER A 90 -17.80 -11.91 1.53
CA SER A 90 -17.22 -13.06 2.23
C SER A 90 -17.97 -13.47 3.49
N GLY A 91 -19.03 -12.75 3.85
CA GLY A 91 -19.90 -13.04 5.00
C GLY A 91 -19.47 -12.40 6.31
N TRP A 92 -18.60 -11.38 6.27
CA TRP A 92 -18.15 -10.65 7.44
C TRP A 92 -18.66 -9.21 7.45
N SER A 93 -18.81 -8.65 8.63
CA SER A 93 -19.03 -7.21 8.82
C SER A 93 -17.69 -6.48 8.97
N PHE A 94 -17.66 -5.19 8.66
CA PHE A 94 -16.48 -4.36 8.84
C PHE A 94 -16.83 -2.97 9.36
N ALA A 95 -15.88 -2.34 10.01
CA ALA A 95 -15.80 -0.91 10.22
C ALA A 95 -14.53 -0.40 9.53
N SER A 96 -14.46 0.89 9.26
CA SER A 96 -13.30 1.50 8.61
C SER A 96 -12.83 2.75 9.33
N CYS A 97 -11.55 3.06 9.19
CA CYS A 97 -10.94 4.29 9.66
C CYS A 97 -9.74 4.64 8.79
N SER A 98 -9.19 5.84 8.97
CA SER A 98 -7.86 6.17 8.46
C SER A 98 -6.77 5.68 9.43
N ASP A 99 -5.56 5.56 8.94
CA ASP A 99 -4.41 5.20 9.77
C ASP A 99 -4.04 6.30 10.79
N GLU A 100 -4.30 7.59 10.49
CA GLU A 100 -4.13 8.66 11.48
C GLU A 100 -5.09 8.52 12.66
N ALA A 101 -6.26 7.94 12.46
CA ALA A 101 -7.17 7.66 13.57
C ALA A 101 -6.59 6.60 14.51
N VAL A 102 -5.89 5.62 13.95
CA VAL A 102 -5.12 4.62 14.71
C VAL A 102 -3.91 5.26 15.36
N GLU A 103 -3.14 6.04 14.61
CA GLU A 103 -1.93 6.72 15.11
C GLU A 103 -2.22 7.66 16.29
N LYS A 104 -3.33 8.39 16.22
CA LYS A 104 -3.79 9.27 17.29
C LYS A 104 -4.46 8.55 18.47
N GLY A 105 -4.57 7.22 18.41
CA GLY A 105 -5.21 6.41 19.45
C GLY A 105 -6.73 6.59 19.55
N LEU A 106 -7.36 7.10 18.49
CA LEU A 106 -8.83 7.23 18.43
C LEU A 106 -9.49 5.88 18.16
N ILE A 107 -8.78 4.99 17.49
CA ILE A 107 -9.18 3.62 17.20
C ILE A 107 -8.13 2.67 17.77
N ALA A 108 -8.59 1.69 18.54
CA ALA A 108 -7.79 0.63 19.12
C ALA A 108 -7.97 -0.65 18.31
N LEU A 109 -6.88 -1.17 17.70
CA LEU A 109 -6.94 -2.33 16.80
C LEU A 109 -7.37 -3.60 17.52
N GLU A 110 -7.08 -3.74 18.79
CA GLU A 110 -7.44 -4.88 19.64
C GLU A 110 -8.96 -5.09 19.81
N ASN A 111 -9.76 -4.11 19.46
CA ASN A 111 -11.22 -4.23 19.47
C ASN A 111 -11.77 -4.99 18.25
N TYR A 112 -10.91 -5.45 17.35
CA TYR A 112 -11.32 -6.07 16.09
C TYR A 112 -10.65 -7.44 15.92
N ASP A 113 -11.41 -8.41 15.45
CA ASP A 113 -10.92 -9.78 15.20
C ASP A 113 -9.80 -9.83 14.18
N MET A 114 -9.86 -8.94 13.17
CA MET A 114 -8.88 -8.82 12.10
C MET A 114 -8.76 -7.39 11.62
N VAL A 115 -7.59 -7.06 11.11
CA VAL A 115 -7.29 -5.77 10.48
C VAL A 115 -6.88 -6.00 9.03
N ASP A 116 -7.51 -5.29 8.11
CA ASP A 116 -7.16 -5.18 6.71
C ASP A 116 -6.56 -3.78 6.50
N TRP A 117 -5.28 -3.72 6.16
CA TRP A 117 -4.51 -2.47 6.07
C TRP A 117 -4.16 -2.18 4.62
N ILE A 118 -4.77 -1.15 4.07
CA ILE A 118 -4.58 -0.71 2.70
C ILE A 118 -3.37 0.21 2.65
N LEU A 119 -2.36 -0.13 1.86
CA LEU A 119 -1.22 0.74 1.59
C LEU A 119 -1.16 1.17 0.12
N GLY A 120 -1.89 0.50 -0.77
CA GLY A 120 -1.95 0.87 -2.18
C GLY A 120 -0.58 1.06 -2.81
N GLU A 121 -0.35 2.23 -3.37
CA GLU A 121 0.96 2.70 -3.84
C GLU A 121 1.54 3.80 -2.96
N GLU A 122 1.14 3.84 -1.69
CA GLU A 122 1.72 4.74 -0.72
C GLU A 122 3.22 4.50 -0.60
N ARG A 123 4.02 5.56 -0.73
CA ARG A 123 5.46 5.50 -0.65
C ARG A 123 6.03 6.67 0.14
N TYR A 124 7.14 6.41 0.82
CA TYR A 124 7.91 7.46 1.48
C TYR A 124 8.43 8.50 0.48
N MET A 125 8.33 9.76 0.84
CA MET A 125 8.89 10.88 0.08
C MET A 125 10.25 11.28 0.66
N PRO A 126 11.37 10.89 0.05
CA PRO A 126 12.71 11.10 0.62
C PRO A 126 13.11 12.57 0.77
N ASN A 127 12.52 13.46 -0.02
CA ASN A 127 12.84 14.89 -0.01
C ASN A 127 11.78 15.77 0.67
N ALA A 128 10.89 15.15 1.46
CA ALA A 128 9.88 15.90 2.19
C ALA A 128 10.46 16.99 3.10
N ASP A 129 11.67 16.78 3.63
CA ASP A 129 12.40 17.78 4.43
C ASP A 129 12.91 18.96 3.61
N SER A 130 13.46 18.70 2.43
CA SER A 130 13.98 19.73 1.53
C SER A 130 12.87 20.60 0.97
N MET A 131 11.66 20.05 0.84
CA MET A 131 10.48 20.79 0.42
C MET A 131 9.91 21.72 1.50
N GLN A 132 10.53 21.80 2.69
CA GLN A 132 10.02 22.57 3.83
C GLN A 132 8.53 22.29 4.15
N VAL A 133 8.06 21.11 3.85
CA VAL A 133 6.74 20.66 4.26
C VAL A 133 6.82 20.34 5.73
N ILE A 134 6.72 21.39 6.49
CA ILE A 134 6.42 21.49 7.92
C ILE A 134 6.83 20.28 8.78
N GLY A 135 8.11 20.23 9.10
CA GLY A 135 8.53 19.94 10.47
C GLY A 135 8.48 18.53 11.00
N LYS A 136 8.18 17.48 10.19
CA LYS A 136 8.32 16.09 10.63
C LYS A 136 8.56 15.14 9.46
N THR A 137 9.78 14.68 9.31
CA THR A 137 10.20 13.63 8.37
C THR A 137 9.36 12.36 8.46
N ASP A 138 8.92 11.98 9.65
CA ASP A 138 8.11 10.78 9.89
C ASP A 138 6.68 10.88 9.30
N GLN A 139 6.17 12.06 9.08
CA GLN A 139 4.81 12.27 8.59
C GLN A 139 4.60 11.73 7.16
N TYR A 140 5.67 11.58 6.39
CA TYR A 140 5.62 11.13 5.00
C TYR A 140 6.11 9.70 4.80
N LYS A 141 6.25 8.95 5.88
CA LYS A 141 6.48 7.51 5.81
C LYS A 141 5.16 6.79 5.67
N THR A 142 5.15 5.76 4.85
CA THR A 142 4.00 4.86 4.69
C THR A 142 3.58 4.22 6.01
N ILE A 143 4.54 3.81 6.82
CA ILE A 143 4.30 3.31 8.17
C ILE A 143 5.19 4.10 9.14
N THR A 144 4.61 5.04 9.86
CA THR A 144 5.33 5.88 10.83
C THR A 144 5.88 5.08 12.01
N LEU A 145 6.78 5.66 12.79
CA LEU A 145 7.30 5.00 14.00
C LEU A 145 6.18 4.67 15.00
N VAL A 146 5.18 5.53 15.10
CA VAL A 146 4.02 5.32 15.99
C VAL A 146 3.19 4.14 15.50
N LEU A 147 2.84 4.11 14.21
CA LEU A 147 2.11 3.00 13.60
C LEU A 147 2.86 1.68 13.71
N ARG A 148 4.18 1.67 13.48
CA ARG A 148 5.01 0.45 13.69
C ARG A 148 4.90 -0.09 15.10
N THR A 149 4.90 0.81 16.09
CA THR A 149 4.78 0.42 17.50
C THR A 149 3.40 -0.18 17.79
N ILE A 150 2.35 0.46 17.29
CA ILE A 150 0.96 -0.02 17.45
C ILE A 150 0.76 -1.36 16.76
N ILE A 151 1.18 -1.48 15.49
CA ILE A 151 1.07 -2.74 14.72
C ILE A 151 1.85 -3.87 15.40
N ALA A 152 3.08 -3.58 15.85
CA ALA A 152 3.89 -4.58 16.55
C ALA A 152 3.25 -5.02 17.88
N GLY A 153 2.67 -4.10 18.64
CA GLY A 153 1.90 -4.39 19.84
C GLY A 153 0.72 -5.30 19.55
N TYR A 154 -0.15 -4.85 18.64
CA TYR A 154 -1.34 -5.59 18.23
C TYR A 154 -1.02 -7.03 17.77
N LEU A 155 -0.02 -7.20 16.91
CA LEU A 155 0.40 -8.53 16.43
C LEU A 155 1.01 -9.35 17.58
N ASN A 156 1.86 -8.75 18.43
CA ASN A 156 2.44 -9.46 19.55
C ASN A 156 1.42 -9.96 20.57
N ASP A 157 0.26 -9.32 20.66
CA ASP A 157 -0.86 -9.74 21.51
C ASP A 157 -1.80 -10.76 20.83
N GLY A 158 -1.40 -11.28 19.68
CA GLY A 158 -2.14 -12.32 18.95
C GLY A 158 -3.08 -11.80 17.88
N GLY A 159 -2.95 -10.53 17.51
CA GLY A 159 -3.72 -9.90 16.45
C GLY A 159 -3.59 -10.59 15.10
N LYS A 160 -4.49 -10.27 14.20
CA LYS A 160 -4.56 -10.86 12.85
C LYS A 160 -4.65 -9.75 11.82
N MET A 161 -3.73 -9.74 10.87
CA MET A 161 -3.60 -8.62 9.93
C MET A 161 -3.35 -9.08 8.51
N PHE A 162 -4.02 -8.42 7.58
CA PHE A 162 -3.70 -8.44 6.16
C PHE A 162 -3.17 -7.06 5.77
N ILE A 163 -2.04 -7.00 5.10
CA ILE A 163 -1.42 -5.77 4.57
C ILE A 163 -1.23 -5.96 3.07
N SER A 164 -1.69 -5.00 2.28
CA SER A 164 -1.51 -5.01 0.83
C SER A 164 -0.97 -3.68 0.32
N GLY A 165 0.04 -3.73 -0.53
CA GLY A 165 0.62 -2.53 -1.13
C GLY A 165 1.83 -2.82 -2.02
N ALA A 166 2.08 -1.95 -2.99
CA ALA A 166 3.18 -2.10 -3.93
C ALA A 166 4.55 -1.83 -3.29
N TYR A 167 4.63 -0.87 -2.37
CA TYR A 167 5.89 -0.44 -1.76
C TYR A 167 6.07 -0.92 -0.31
N VAL A 168 5.29 -1.90 0.14
CA VAL A 168 5.32 -2.37 1.54
C VAL A 168 6.71 -2.84 1.98
N GLY A 169 7.45 -3.48 1.08
CA GLY A 169 8.83 -3.91 1.33
C GLY A 169 9.85 -2.82 1.01
N THR A 170 9.66 -2.13 -0.11
CA THR A 170 10.54 -1.06 -0.58
C THR A 170 10.69 0.03 0.48
N ASP A 171 9.61 0.57 1.00
CA ASP A 171 9.65 1.65 1.99
C ASP A 171 10.37 1.28 3.29
N LEU A 172 10.29 0.02 3.67
CA LEU A 172 10.92 -0.46 4.89
C LEU A 172 12.38 -0.88 4.71
N ASN A 173 12.85 -1.12 3.47
CA ASN A 173 14.15 -1.74 3.27
C ASN A 173 15.07 -1.01 2.28
N GLU A 174 14.54 -0.31 1.28
CA GLU A 174 15.35 0.29 0.22
C GLU A 174 16.33 1.32 0.79
N ASN A 175 17.60 1.21 0.37
CA ASN A 175 18.69 2.09 0.81
C ASN A 175 18.92 2.15 2.33
N LYS A 176 18.45 1.16 3.10
CA LYS A 176 18.59 1.11 4.56
C LYS A 176 19.57 0.03 5.00
N LEU A 177 20.20 0.25 6.14
CA LEU A 177 21.10 -0.72 6.75
C LEU A 177 20.30 -1.85 7.42
N PRO A 178 20.87 -3.08 7.53
CA PRO A 178 20.20 -4.21 8.18
C PRO A 178 19.77 -3.98 9.63
N VAL A 179 20.39 -3.02 10.30
CA VAL A 179 20.10 -2.64 11.71
C VAL A 179 19.07 -1.52 11.81
N ASP A 180 18.63 -0.96 10.69
CA ASP A 180 17.62 0.08 10.68
C ASP A 180 16.31 -0.42 11.31
N PRO A 181 15.65 0.39 12.15
CA PRO A 181 14.38 0.01 12.78
C PRO A 181 13.29 -0.41 11.79
N ASP A 182 13.25 0.17 10.58
CA ASP A 182 12.30 -0.19 9.53
C ASP A 182 12.58 -1.60 9.00
N VAL A 183 13.87 -1.90 8.72
CA VAL A 183 14.31 -3.23 8.27
C VAL A 183 14.06 -4.27 9.36
N LEU A 184 14.31 -3.91 10.62
CA LEU A 184 14.02 -4.82 11.73
C LEU A 184 12.52 -5.07 11.90
N PHE A 185 11.68 -4.07 11.67
CA PHE A 185 10.23 -4.22 11.69
C PHE A 185 9.76 -5.16 10.57
N SER A 186 10.22 -4.93 9.32
CA SER A 186 9.86 -5.82 8.20
C SER A 186 10.24 -7.27 8.46
N LYS A 187 11.43 -7.51 9.03
CA LYS A 187 11.93 -8.87 9.29
C LYS A 187 11.30 -9.53 10.52
N LYS A 188 11.24 -8.82 11.64
CA LYS A 188 10.83 -9.41 12.91
C LYS A 188 9.32 -9.42 13.11
N VAL A 189 8.62 -8.40 12.61
CA VAL A 189 7.18 -8.24 12.79
C VAL A 189 6.43 -8.70 11.54
N LEU A 190 6.75 -8.17 10.36
CA LEU A 190 6.07 -8.55 9.12
C LEU A 190 6.57 -9.89 8.53
N LYS A 191 7.62 -10.47 9.11
CA LYS A 191 8.14 -11.80 8.71
C LYS A 191 8.51 -11.89 7.23
N MET A 192 8.94 -10.78 6.63
CA MET A 192 9.32 -10.69 5.24
C MET A 192 10.75 -10.18 5.07
N ASP A 193 11.40 -10.64 4.02
CA ASP A 193 12.66 -10.12 3.50
C ASP A 193 12.39 -9.53 2.11
N TRP A 194 12.62 -8.24 1.96
CA TRP A 194 12.42 -7.55 0.68
C TRP A 194 13.49 -7.96 -0.32
N VAL A 195 13.09 -8.19 -1.56
CA VAL A 195 13.99 -8.65 -2.64
C VAL A 195 14.25 -7.51 -3.62
N THR A 196 13.18 -6.94 -4.15
CA THR A 196 13.25 -5.85 -5.13
C THR A 196 11.87 -5.21 -5.28
N ASN A 197 11.84 -3.95 -5.70
CA ASN A 197 10.69 -3.32 -6.33
C ASN A 197 10.64 -3.64 -7.83
N HIS A 198 9.63 -3.17 -8.53
CA HIS A 198 9.42 -3.43 -9.97
C HIS A 198 9.57 -4.94 -10.29
N ALA A 199 9.05 -5.79 -9.41
CA ALA A 199 9.25 -7.22 -9.47
C ALA A 199 8.76 -7.84 -10.78
N VAL A 200 7.69 -7.32 -11.36
CA VAL A 200 7.09 -7.78 -12.61
C VAL A 200 6.49 -6.63 -13.41
N ARG A 201 6.31 -6.86 -14.70
CA ARG A 201 5.60 -5.95 -15.62
C ARG A 201 4.18 -6.41 -15.94
N GLN A 202 3.89 -7.69 -15.68
CA GLN A 202 2.57 -8.28 -15.88
C GLN A 202 1.99 -8.66 -14.53
N GLY A 203 0.75 -8.27 -14.27
CA GLY A 203 0.10 -8.42 -12.98
C GLY A 203 -0.44 -9.83 -12.69
N GLU A 204 0.05 -10.87 -13.37
CA GLU A 204 -0.40 -12.24 -13.13
C GLU A 204 0.27 -12.85 -11.90
N VAL A 205 -0.55 -13.31 -10.96
CA VAL A 205 -0.12 -14.04 -9.77
C VAL A 205 -0.84 -15.38 -9.65
N PHE A 206 -0.22 -16.34 -9.00
CA PHE A 206 -0.82 -17.64 -8.72
C PHE A 206 -0.56 -18.09 -7.28
N SER A 207 -1.47 -18.91 -6.78
CA SER A 207 -1.34 -19.50 -5.43
C SER A 207 -0.28 -20.60 -5.42
N ALA A 208 0.62 -20.49 -4.44
CA ALA A 208 1.68 -21.46 -4.18
C ALA A 208 1.40 -22.35 -2.95
N ASP A 209 0.37 -22.03 -2.16
CA ASP A 209 0.05 -22.75 -0.93
C ASP A 209 -1.46 -23.08 -0.86
N SER A 210 -1.77 -24.37 -0.81
CA SER A 210 -3.15 -24.87 -0.74
C SER A 210 -3.88 -24.53 0.55
N SER A 211 -3.17 -24.13 1.60
CA SER A 211 -3.79 -23.64 2.84
C SER A 211 -4.38 -22.23 2.72
N PHE A 212 -4.07 -21.54 1.63
CA PHE A 212 -4.59 -20.21 1.31
C PHE A 212 -5.62 -20.28 0.17
N LEU A 213 -5.18 -20.70 -1.01
CA LEU A 213 -6.01 -20.91 -2.19
C LEU A 213 -5.59 -22.21 -2.88
N PRO A 214 -6.46 -22.84 -3.69
CA PRO A 214 -6.03 -23.99 -4.51
C PRO A 214 -4.75 -23.66 -5.27
N VAL A 215 -3.77 -24.56 -5.24
CA VAL A 215 -2.50 -24.38 -5.94
C VAL A 215 -2.75 -24.09 -7.41
N ASN A 216 -1.97 -23.16 -7.99
CA ASN A 216 -2.12 -22.63 -9.34
C ASN A 216 -3.44 -21.87 -9.60
N CYS A 217 -4.22 -21.52 -8.58
CA CYS A 217 -5.29 -20.56 -8.73
C CYS A 217 -4.68 -19.21 -9.12
N LYS A 218 -5.06 -18.70 -10.30
CA LYS A 218 -4.52 -17.47 -10.86
C LYS A 218 -5.45 -16.30 -10.59
N MET A 219 -4.89 -15.10 -10.56
CA MET A 219 -5.57 -13.81 -10.55
C MET A 219 -4.68 -12.76 -11.21
N VAL A 220 -5.26 -11.64 -11.59
CA VAL A 220 -4.55 -10.56 -12.28
C VAL A 220 -4.83 -9.24 -11.57
N PHE A 221 -3.77 -8.55 -11.16
CA PHE A 221 -3.84 -7.16 -10.74
C PHE A 221 -3.45 -6.23 -11.90
N ASN A 222 -3.90 -4.99 -11.82
CA ASN A 222 -3.75 -4.05 -12.94
C ASN A 222 -2.32 -3.53 -13.07
N THR A 223 -1.70 -3.69 -14.23
CA THR A 223 -0.39 -3.13 -14.59
C THR A 223 -0.45 -2.26 -15.84
N GLY A 224 -1.62 -1.81 -16.22
CA GLY A 224 -1.84 -0.97 -17.39
C GLY A 224 -3.08 -0.11 -17.23
N TYR A 225 -3.43 0.61 -18.30
CA TYR A 225 -4.61 1.44 -18.26
C TYR A 225 -5.88 0.64 -17.96
N HIS A 226 -6.63 1.05 -16.94
CA HIS A 226 -7.93 0.47 -16.58
C HIS A 226 -8.89 1.56 -16.11
N PRO A 227 -10.19 1.49 -16.50
CA PRO A 227 -11.16 2.56 -16.19
C PRO A 227 -11.53 2.72 -14.72
N SER A 228 -11.27 1.83 -13.87
CA SER A 228 -11.77 1.86 -12.50
C SER A 228 -10.71 1.62 -11.44
N VAL A 229 -9.45 1.49 -11.83
CA VAL A 229 -8.37 1.27 -10.87
C VAL A 229 -7.04 1.75 -11.45
N TYR A 230 -6.16 2.23 -10.60
CA TYR A 230 -4.84 2.69 -10.97
C TYR A 230 -3.92 1.56 -11.45
N THR A 231 -2.83 1.93 -12.09
CA THR A 231 -1.78 1.04 -12.58
C THR A 231 -0.75 0.79 -11.50
N VAL A 232 -0.39 -0.46 -11.26
CA VAL A 232 0.71 -0.84 -10.36
C VAL A 232 1.99 -0.95 -11.17
N GLU A 233 2.88 0.04 -11.06
CA GLU A 233 4.14 0.05 -11.81
C GLU A 233 5.25 -0.70 -11.09
N ALA A 234 5.26 -0.67 -9.76
CA ALA A 234 6.40 -1.15 -8.97
C ALA A 234 5.98 -2.12 -7.85
N PRO A 235 5.38 -3.28 -8.18
CA PRO A 235 5.06 -4.27 -7.17
C PRO A 235 6.32 -4.83 -6.53
N ASP A 236 6.26 -5.11 -5.22
CA ASP A 236 7.35 -5.68 -4.45
C ASP A 236 7.46 -7.20 -4.60
N ALA A 237 8.67 -7.72 -4.68
CA ALA A 237 8.96 -9.12 -4.38
C ALA A 237 9.41 -9.25 -2.92
N ILE A 238 8.76 -10.14 -2.17
CA ILE A 238 8.99 -10.34 -0.74
C ILE A 238 9.16 -11.82 -0.43
N ASN A 239 10.27 -12.20 0.18
CA ASN A 239 10.52 -13.58 0.58
C ASN A 239 10.05 -13.86 2.01
N PRO A 240 9.56 -15.07 2.29
CA PRO A 240 9.19 -15.46 3.64
C PRO A 240 10.44 -15.69 4.50
N ILE A 241 10.38 -15.26 5.76
CA ILE A 241 11.38 -15.53 6.79
C ILE A 241 10.72 -15.75 8.16
N HIS A 242 11.47 -16.29 9.10
CA HIS A 242 11.04 -16.47 10.50
C HIS A 242 9.68 -17.21 10.66
N GLY A 243 9.48 -18.26 9.85
CA GLY A 243 8.31 -19.14 9.96
C GLY A 243 7.12 -18.73 9.09
N SER A 244 7.22 -17.62 8.36
CA SER A 244 6.28 -17.32 7.28
C SER A 244 6.52 -18.25 6.07
N ARG A 245 5.58 -18.27 5.15
CA ARG A 245 5.67 -19.06 3.93
C ARG A 245 5.12 -18.30 2.74
N THR A 246 5.58 -18.61 1.53
CA THR A 246 5.05 -18.02 0.30
C THR A 246 3.62 -18.52 0.07
N LEU A 247 2.66 -17.61 -0.04
CA LEU A 247 1.28 -17.90 -0.40
C LEU A 247 1.03 -17.68 -1.89
N LEU A 248 1.65 -16.66 -2.46
CA LEU A 248 1.48 -16.22 -3.84
C LEU A 248 2.82 -16.05 -4.53
N ARG A 249 2.84 -16.31 -5.84
CA ARG A 249 3.99 -16.04 -6.71
C ARG A 249 3.56 -15.28 -7.94
N TYR A 250 4.44 -14.43 -8.43
CA TYR A 250 4.32 -13.83 -9.75
C TYR A 250 4.54 -14.88 -10.84
N LEU A 251 3.67 -14.88 -11.86
CA LEU A 251 3.76 -15.86 -12.94
C LEU A 251 4.97 -15.59 -13.84
N GLU A 252 5.32 -14.34 -14.05
CA GLU A 252 6.39 -13.90 -14.98
C GLU A 252 7.77 -14.46 -14.59
N ASN A 253 8.10 -14.49 -13.30
CA ASN A 253 9.46 -14.83 -12.85
C ASN A 253 9.52 -15.74 -11.62
N ASN A 254 8.36 -16.15 -11.12
CA ASN A 254 8.24 -17.01 -9.95
C ASN A 254 8.73 -16.37 -8.62
N PHE A 255 8.95 -15.07 -8.57
CA PHE A 255 9.21 -14.39 -7.31
C PHE A 255 8.00 -14.47 -6.38
N SER A 256 8.28 -14.42 -5.07
CA SER A 256 7.20 -14.41 -4.08
C SER A 256 6.49 -13.06 -4.10
N ALA A 257 5.18 -13.09 -4.38
CA ALA A 257 4.29 -11.94 -4.46
C ALA A 257 3.53 -11.68 -3.16
N GLY A 258 3.50 -12.68 -2.27
CA GLY A 258 2.81 -12.57 -1.00
C GLY A 258 3.15 -13.71 -0.08
N ILE A 259 3.20 -13.39 1.20
CA ILE A 259 3.56 -14.31 2.27
C ILE A 259 2.46 -14.40 3.32
N GLY A 260 2.46 -15.49 4.08
CA GLY A 260 1.58 -15.66 5.24
C GLY A 260 2.32 -16.26 6.42
N TYR A 261 1.89 -15.87 7.60
CA TYR A 261 2.40 -16.39 8.86
C TYR A 261 1.24 -16.79 9.77
N LYS A 262 1.33 -17.99 10.33
CA LYS A 262 0.46 -18.49 11.40
C LYS A 262 1.32 -18.96 12.55
N GLY A 263 1.21 -18.31 13.68
CA GLY A 263 2.00 -18.61 14.85
C GLY A 263 1.47 -17.88 16.07
N LYS A 264 2.31 -17.05 16.70
CA LYS A 264 1.86 -16.21 17.82
C LYS A 264 0.73 -15.26 17.40
N TYR A 265 0.70 -14.87 16.13
CA TYR A 265 -0.30 -14.01 15.49
C TYR A 265 -0.57 -14.49 14.06
N GLY A 266 -1.57 -13.93 13.41
CA GLY A 266 -1.88 -14.16 12.02
C GLY A 266 -1.43 -12.99 11.15
N LEU A 267 -0.74 -13.26 10.04
CA LEU A 267 -0.33 -12.20 9.12
C LEU A 267 -0.36 -12.68 7.67
N ILE A 268 -0.84 -11.82 6.78
CA ILE A 268 -0.64 -11.91 5.33
C ILE A 268 -0.10 -10.57 4.88
N VAL A 269 0.93 -10.61 4.04
CA VAL A 269 1.47 -9.42 3.34
C VAL A 269 1.56 -9.72 1.86
N THR A 270 1.06 -8.81 1.03
CA THR A 270 1.22 -8.86 -0.43
C THR A 270 2.06 -7.69 -0.91
N GLY A 271 2.95 -7.94 -1.88
CA GLY A 271 3.76 -6.93 -2.55
C GLY A 271 3.03 -6.22 -3.70
N PHE A 272 1.72 -6.33 -3.75
CA PHE A 272 0.83 -5.62 -4.67
C PHE A 272 -0.48 -5.25 -3.96
N PRO A 273 -1.14 -4.16 -4.35
CA PRO A 273 -2.38 -3.72 -3.75
C PRO A 273 -3.55 -4.65 -4.10
N PHE A 274 -4.34 -5.05 -3.10
CA PHE A 274 -5.50 -5.93 -3.28
C PHE A 274 -6.58 -5.32 -4.19
N GLU A 275 -6.85 -4.04 -4.03
CA GLU A 275 -7.88 -3.32 -4.77
C GLU A 275 -7.62 -3.27 -6.28
N THR A 276 -6.37 -3.50 -6.69
CA THR A 276 -5.97 -3.53 -8.09
C THR A 276 -6.22 -4.87 -8.79
N ILE A 277 -6.63 -5.91 -8.06
CA ILE A 277 -7.11 -7.15 -8.68
C ILE A 277 -8.32 -6.82 -9.54
N ILE A 278 -8.21 -7.05 -10.86
CA ILE A 278 -9.14 -6.55 -11.87
C ILE A 278 -10.54 -7.14 -11.67
N SER A 279 -10.63 -8.44 -11.45
CA SER A 279 -11.90 -9.16 -11.31
C SER A 279 -12.50 -9.03 -9.92
N GLY A 280 -13.71 -8.47 -9.80
CA GLY A 280 -14.44 -8.43 -8.54
C GLY A 280 -14.69 -9.81 -7.91
N LEU A 281 -14.94 -10.83 -8.73
CA LEU A 281 -15.09 -12.21 -8.26
C LEU A 281 -13.76 -12.76 -7.69
N GLU A 282 -12.64 -12.40 -8.30
CA GLU A 282 -11.32 -12.78 -7.79
C GLU A 282 -11.00 -12.05 -6.48
N ARG A 283 -11.34 -10.76 -6.36
CA ARG A 283 -11.23 -10.02 -5.08
C ARG A 283 -12.02 -10.69 -3.95
N ILE A 284 -13.28 -11.05 -4.20
CA ILE A 284 -14.11 -11.75 -3.21
C ILE A 284 -13.50 -13.09 -2.83
N LYS A 285 -13.05 -13.87 -3.80
CA LYS A 285 -12.40 -15.16 -3.57
C LYS A 285 -11.11 -15.02 -2.78
N PHE A 286 -10.32 -14.00 -3.10
CA PHE A 286 -9.07 -13.71 -2.40
C PHE A 286 -9.35 -13.27 -0.96
N MET A 287 -10.24 -12.31 -0.75
CA MET A 287 -10.59 -11.83 0.59
C MET A 287 -11.15 -12.95 1.45
N LYS A 288 -12.00 -13.82 0.89
CA LYS A 288 -12.48 -15.01 1.59
C LYS A 288 -11.34 -15.94 2.01
N ALA A 289 -10.33 -16.10 1.17
CA ALA A 289 -9.13 -16.87 1.51
C ALA A 289 -8.31 -16.19 2.62
N VAL A 290 -8.15 -14.87 2.58
CA VAL A 290 -7.50 -14.07 3.65
C VAL A 290 -8.21 -14.30 4.98
N LEU A 291 -9.52 -14.08 5.02
CA LEU A 291 -10.31 -14.23 6.24
C LEU A 291 -10.25 -15.66 6.79
N ASN A 292 -10.37 -16.66 5.94
CA ASN A 292 -10.25 -18.07 6.33
C ASN A 292 -8.83 -18.42 6.82
N TYR A 293 -7.80 -17.91 6.13
CA TYR A 293 -6.42 -18.13 6.53
C TYR A 293 -6.15 -17.54 7.90
N LEU A 294 -6.67 -16.37 8.21
CA LEU A 294 -6.47 -15.70 9.49
C LEU A 294 -7.41 -16.20 10.61
N SER A 295 -8.45 -16.96 10.31
CA SER A 295 -9.43 -17.50 11.29
C SER A 295 -8.96 -18.80 11.96
N PHE A 296 -7.74 -18.82 12.54
CA PHE A 296 -7.23 -20.02 13.24
C PHE A 296 -7.16 -19.81 14.74
#